data_ec87e0116ea282ab02bc72350b7bbe8b
#
_entry.id   ec87e0116ea282ab02bc72350b7bbe8b
#
_cell.length_a   1.000
_cell.length_b   1.000
_cell.length_c   1.000
_cell.angle_alpha   90.00
_cell.angle_beta   90.00
_cell.angle_gamma   90.00
#
_symmetry.space_group_name_H-M   'P 1'
#
loop_
_entity.id
_entity.type
_entity.pdbx_description
1 polymer ?
#
loop_
_entity_poly.entity_id
_entity_poly.type
_entity_poly.pdbx_seq_one_letter_code
_entity_poly.pdbx_strand_id
1 'polypeptide(L)'
;MRWRPGPTIGLRAAIVLTVAVITLLTTAAVALTAYHLQAGATRERFTASAQAAFDSDAQQAHQFLVRGAGFTSVVDGVAEYMRARLGLTWAVVNFTPSSGALSTARDGAYLPVAGTAGEFPGQLPVREVDRARERLSSVRYTADTPEGPQLVIVGQVEPGVLLAEFYGTRGIDDELAVLRDRLAAVAVVVVLVGGALGVLAARGVQRRVRTAADAARRFGDGALDTRLPVRGRDELADLAGSFNAMAQRLGESIERLRRQDRQQRRFVADVAHDLRTPLASAVAAADGLHSPDAEDRARSAELVGTQVRRLSALVEDLLEMSRFDAGVAELRPEPVDLEALAADAVEWSAPGADVTVRRTGDATAFGDPRRLHTIVRNLVANAVRHGEPPVVVTVDGTEPDRVRVAVADSGPGLPAGLAPVVFDRFVRGDRARTRTPGSGLGLAIALENARLHGGRLDVDHDGGAVFTLTVPRGEPARDG
;
A
#
# COMPACT_ATOMS: atom_id res chain seq x y z
N MET A 1 31.43 1.20 11.38
CA MET A 1 30.94 2.53 11.80
C MET A 1 29.45 2.37 12.15
N ARG A 2 29.10 2.22 13.45
CA ARG A 2 27.71 2.04 13.89
C ARG A 2 27.04 3.41 13.95
N TRP A 3 26.17 3.69 13.00
CA TRP A 3 25.31 4.86 13.01
C TRP A 3 24.33 4.70 14.20
N ARG A 4 24.51 5.52 15.26
CA ARG A 4 23.51 5.65 16.33
C ARG A 4 22.42 6.57 15.78
N PRO A 5 21.19 6.10 15.56
CA PRO A 5 20.10 7.01 15.22
C PRO A 5 19.87 7.92 16.44
N GLY A 6 19.93 9.23 16.22
CA GLY A 6 19.49 10.22 17.19
C GLY A 6 18.03 9.96 17.63
N PRO A 7 17.52 10.61 18.67
CA PRO A 7 16.16 10.40 19.15
C PRO A 7 15.17 10.72 18.03
N THR A 8 14.68 9.67 17.37
CA THR A 8 13.67 9.81 16.34
C THR A 8 12.36 10.14 17.02
N ILE A 9 11.88 11.37 16.81
CA ILE A 9 10.52 11.76 17.19
C ILE A 9 9.59 10.76 16.50
N GLY A 10 8.89 9.94 17.28
CA GLY A 10 7.98 8.95 16.71
C GLY A 10 6.91 9.62 15.86
N LEU A 11 6.44 8.95 14.80
CA LEU A 11 5.44 9.44 13.84
C LEU A 11 4.26 10.15 14.52
N ARG A 12 3.78 9.60 15.65
CA ARG A 12 2.70 10.22 16.44
C ARG A 12 3.09 11.61 16.95
N ALA A 13 4.26 11.72 17.57
CA ALA A 13 4.72 13.00 18.14
C ALA A 13 4.96 14.03 17.03
N ALA A 14 5.48 13.60 15.88
CA ALA A 14 5.67 14.48 14.72
C ALA A 14 4.33 15.03 14.21
N ILE A 15 3.31 14.18 13.97
CA ILE A 15 1.99 14.61 13.50
C ILE A 15 1.33 15.58 14.51
N VAL A 16 1.32 15.23 15.81
CA VAL A 16 0.72 16.05 16.85
C VAL A 16 1.42 17.40 16.95
N LEU A 17 2.76 17.42 16.93
CA LEU A 17 3.55 18.64 16.99
C LEU A 17 3.30 19.53 15.77
N THR A 18 3.28 18.96 14.57
CA THR A 18 3.01 19.72 13.34
C THR A 18 1.63 20.37 13.37
N VAL A 19 0.58 19.60 13.73
CA VAL A 19 -0.78 20.14 13.85
C VAL A 19 -0.85 21.21 14.91
N ALA A 20 -0.26 21.00 16.10
CA ALA A 20 -0.25 21.99 17.19
C ALA A 20 0.46 23.28 16.79
N VAL A 21 1.63 23.19 16.14
CA VAL A 21 2.39 24.37 15.68
C VAL A 21 1.62 25.13 14.59
N ILE A 22 1.06 24.45 13.60
CA ILE A 22 0.27 25.12 12.55
C ILE A 22 -0.96 25.80 13.17
N THR A 23 -1.70 25.11 14.05
CA THR A 23 -2.88 25.68 14.70
C THR A 23 -2.50 26.88 15.57
N LEU A 24 -1.40 26.81 16.31
CA LEU A 24 -0.92 27.92 17.12
C LEU A 24 -0.55 29.12 16.25
N LEU A 25 0.26 28.95 15.22
CA LEU A 25 0.72 30.01 14.34
C LEU A 25 -0.44 30.69 13.59
N THR A 26 -1.35 29.91 13.04
CA THR A 26 -2.51 30.44 12.31
C THR A 26 -3.45 31.17 13.24
N THR A 27 -3.75 30.64 14.43
CA THR A 27 -4.64 31.29 15.40
C THR A 27 -4.01 32.56 15.95
N ALA A 28 -2.71 32.54 16.26
CA ALA A 28 -1.99 33.75 16.73
C ALA A 28 -1.98 34.84 15.65
N ALA A 29 -1.74 34.50 14.38
CA ALA A 29 -1.75 35.45 13.27
C ALA A 29 -3.15 36.09 13.09
N VAL A 30 -4.20 35.27 13.12
CA VAL A 30 -5.59 35.76 13.02
C VAL A 30 -5.96 36.65 14.18
N ALA A 31 -5.66 36.22 15.41
CA ALA A 31 -5.96 37.01 16.60
C ALA A 31 -5.22 38.37 16.61
N LEU A 32 -3.92 38.37 16.24
CA LEU A 32 -3.12 39.58 16.16
C LEU A 32 -3.65 40.54 15.08
N THR A 33 -3.96 40.02 13.91
CA THR A 33 -4.53 40.81 12.81
C THR A 33 -5.88 41.40 13.19
N ALA A 34 -6.77 40.62 13.78
CA ALA A 34 -8.08 41.07 14.24
C ALA A 34 -7.95 42.15 15.29
N TYR A 35 -7.03 41.97 16.26
CA TYR A 35 -6.75 42.97 17.28
C TYR A 35 -6.25 44.30 16.66
N HIS A 36 -5.27 44.28 15.78
CA HIS A 36 -4.71 45.46 15.16
C HIS A 36 -5.75 46.23 14.31
N LEU A 37 -6.55 45.50 13.52
CA LEU A 37 -7.60 46.09 12.70
C LEU A 37 -8.66 46.80 13.59
N GLN A 38 -9.13 46.10 14.64
CA GLN A 38 -10.15 46.66 15.53
C GLN A 38 -9.60 47.83 16.37
N ALA A 39 -8.37 47.71 16.88
CA ALA A 39 -7.72 48.75 17.63
C ALA A 39 -7.52 50.02 16.78
N GLY A 40 -7.10 49.84 15.52
CA GLY A 40 -6.98 50.97 14.58
C GLY A 40 -8.34 51.65 14.34
N ALA A 41 -9.36 50.88 14.01
CA ALA A 41 -10.71 51.42 13.75
C ALA A 41 -11.33 52.10 14.97
N THR A 42 -11.12 51.56 16.19
CA THR A 42 -11.62 52.17 17.43
C THR A 42 -10.94 53.50 17.71
N ARG A 43 -9.60 53.53 17.56
CA ARG A 43 -8.84 54.78 17.76
C ARG A 43 -9.18 55.86 16.72
N GLU A 44 -9.34 55.50 15.45
CA GLU A 44 -9.75 56.42 14.40
C GLU A 44 -11.13 57.01 14.67
N ARG A 45 -12.13 56.17 15.02
CA ARG A 45 -13.49 56.61 15.34
C ARG A 45 -13.49 57.56 16.53
N PHE A 46 -12.73 57.23 17.58
CA PHE A 46 -12.61 58.10 18.75
C PHE A 46 -11.99 59.43 18.38
N THR A 47 -10.88 59.44 17.66
CA THR A 47 -10.20 60.66 17.22
C THR A 47 -11.10 61.52 16.34
N ALA A 48 -11.85 60.89 15.42
CA ALA A 48 -12.81 61.61 14.58
C ALA A 48 -13.99 62.21 15.38
N SER A 49 -14.49 61.43 16.37
CA SER A 49 -15.55 61.91 17.26
C SER A 49 -15.11 63.09 18.17
N ALA A 50 -13.89 62.94 18.73
CA ALA A 50 -13.32 64.01 19.54
C ALA A 50 -13.07 65.27 18.73
N GLN A 51 -12.56 65.13 17.48
CA GLN A 51 -12.39 66.28 16.58
C GLN A 51 -13.70 66.95 16.22
N ALA A 52 -14.74 66.18 15.91
CA ALA A 52 -16.05 66.70 15.57
C ALA A 52 -16.70 67.47 16.81
N ALA A 53 -16.50 66.94 18.02
CA ALA A 53 -16.96 67.53 19.22
C ALA A 53 -16.23 68.89 19.47
N PHE A 54 -14.89 68.88 19.34
CA PHE A 54 -14.08 70.10 19.46
C PHE A 54 -14.50 71.17 18.44
N ASP A 55 -14.64 70.80 17.17
CA ASP A 55 -15.02 71.74 16.10
C ASP A 55 -16.41 72.33 16.35
N SER A 56 -17.35 71.52 16.87
CA SER A 56 -18.66 72.00 17.32
C SER A 56 -18.59 72.95 18.47
N ASP A 57 -17.78 72.60 19.50
CA ASP A 57 -17.65 73.46 20.68
C ASP A 57 -16.93 74.77 20.38
N ALA A 58 -15.85 74.75 19.60
CA ALA A 58 -15.17 75.94 19.12
C ALA A 58 -16.11 76.87 18.32
N GLN A 59 -16.90 76.32 17.41
CA GLN A 59 -17.87 77.09 16.63
C GLN A 59 -18.99 77.66 17.48
N GLN A 60 -19.52 76.88 18.42
CA GLN A 60 -20.58 77.41 19.35
C GLN A 60 -20.05 78.44 20.32
N ALA A 61 -18.83 78.26 20.82
CA ALA A 61 -18.17 79.27 21.65
C ALA A 61 -18.00 80.62 20.90
N HIS A 62 -17.55 80.57 19.62
CA HIS A 62 -17.47 81.69 18.74
C HIS A 62 -18.85 82.39 18.56
N GLN A 63 -19.88 81.58 18.20
CA GLN A 63 -21.25 82.12 18.05
C GLN A 63 -21.82 82.74 19.33
N PHE A 64 -21.48 82.16 20.50
CA PHE A 64 -21.87 82.72 21.81
C PHE A 64 -21.26 84.05 22.05
N LEU A 65 -19.99 84.25 21.68
CA LEU A 65 -19.31 85.57 21.74
C LEU A 65 -19.95 86.61 20.81
N VAL A 66 -20.26 86.20 19.56
CA VAL A 66 -20.84 87.11 18.53
C VAL A 66 -22.25 87.54 18.89
N ARG A 67 -23.06 86.74 19.56
CA ARG A 67 -24.42 87.13 20.03
C ARG A 67 -24.48 88.10 21.21
N GLY A 68 -23.33 88.39 21.76
CA GLY A 68 -23.13 89.64 22.56
C GLY A 68 -23.86 89.70 23.88
N ALA A 69 -23.43 88.98 24.81
CA ALA A 69 -23.90 89.19 26.19
C ALA A 69 -22.76 89.73 27.06
N GLY A 70 -22.58 90.98 27.20
CA GLY A 70 -21.94 91.68 28.31
C GLY A 70 -20.66 91.12 28.93
N PHE A 71 -19.86 90.37 28.19
CA PHE A 71 -18.60 89.77 28.66
C PHE A 71 -17.54 90.89 28.78
N THR A 72 -16.77 90.82 29.82
CA THR A 72 -15.67 91.73 30.05
C THR A 72 -14.47 91.43 29.13
N SER A 73 -14.35 90.19 28.65
CA SER A 73 -13.32 89.80 27.74
C SER A 73 -13.76 88.55 26.89
N VAL A 74 -13.09 88.31 25.73
CA VAL A 74 -13.29 87.09 24.90
C VAL A 74 -13.00 85.85 25.70
N VAL A 75 -11.97 85.87 26.55
CA VAL A 75 -11.59 84.74 27.43
C VAL A 75 -12.73 84.37 28.36
N ASP A 76 -13.36 85.37 28.99
CA ASP A 76 -14.49 85.16 29.92
C ASP A 76 -15.69 84.53 29.19
N GLY A 77 -15.98 84.99 27.98
CA GLY A 77 -17.06 84.42 27.18
C GLY A 77 -16.84 82.95 26.75
N VAL A 78 -15.63 82.65 26.34
CA VAL A 78 -15.26 81.21 26.02
C VAL A 78 -15.31 80.37 27.29
N ALA A 79 -14.77 80.88 28.41
CA ALA A 79 -14.79 80.19 29.69
C ALA A 79 -16.20 79.95 30.21
N GLU A 80 -17.13 80.93 30.07
CA GLU A 80 -18.53 80.77 30.46
C GLU A 80 -19.26 79.68 29.65
N TYR A 81 -19.08 79.69 28.32
CA TYR A 81 -19.60 78.66 27.46
C TYR A 81 -19.10 77.27 27.83
N MET A 82 -17.76 77.13 28.04
CA MET A 82 -17.14 75.85 28.37
C MET A 82 -17.50 75.33 29.76
N ARG A 83 -17.78 76.23 30.77
CA ARG A 83 -18.26 75.80 32.10
C ARG A 83 -19.63 75.11 32.05
N ALA A 84 -20.43 75.38 31.03
CA ALA A 84 -21.70 74.72 30.83
C ALA A 84 -21.50 73.26 30.24
N ARG A 85 -20.34 72.91 29.78
CA ARG A 85 -19.96 71.59 29.25
C ARG A 85 -19.53 70.63 30.36
N LEU A 86 -20.48 69.98 30.96
CA LEU A 86 -20.22 69.01 32.04
C LEU A 86 -19.39 67.86 31.61
N GLY A 87 -18.36 67.49 32.36
CA GLY A 87 -17.54 66.27 32.14
C GLY A 87 -16.42 66.46 31.12
N LEU A 88 -16.24 67.65 30.52
CA LEU A 88 -15.14 67.93 29.61
C LEU A 88 -14.07 68.76 30.35
N THR A 89 -12.81 68.34 30.24
CA THR A 89 -11.67 69.11 30.72
C THR A 89 -11.19 70.01 29.59
N TRP A 90 -11.08 71.26 29.85
CA TRP A 90 -10.73 72.28 28.86
C TRP A 90 -9.80 73.33 29.42
N ALA A 91 -9.12 74.10 28.54
CA ALA A 91 -8.25 75.21 28.88
C ALA A 91 -8.29 76.29 27.79
N VAL A 92 -8.11 77.55 28.18
CA VAL A 92 -8.00 78.65 27.23
C VAL A 92 -6.61 79.24 27.32
N VAL A 93 -5.99 79.45 26.15
CA VAL A 93 -4.69 80.11 25.98
C VAL A 93 -4.92 81.43 25.21
N ASN A 94 -4.44 82.52 25.70
CA ASN A 94 -4.66 83.81 25.09
C ASN A 94 -3.34 84.54 24.81
N PHE A 95 -3.20 85.05 23.62
CA PHE A 95 -2.05 85.82 23.13
C PHE A 95 -2.39 87.23 22.76
N THR A 96 -3.63 87.68 22.94
CA THR A 96 -4.12 88.95 22.51
C THR A 96 -4.52 89.79 23.71
N PRO A 97 -3.84 90.95 24.04
CA PRO A 97 -4.13 91.75 25.20
C PRO A 97 -5.56 92.24 25.25
N SER A 98 -6.16 92.55 24.09
CA SER A 98 -7.54 93.05 24.01
C SER A 98 -8.59 91.97 24.32
N SER A 99 -8.22 90.72 24.41
CA SER A 99 -9.11 89.56 24.64
C SER A 99 -9.12 89.12 26.13
N GLY A 100 -8.36 89.74 27.00
CA GLY A 100 -8.24 89.42 28.43
C GLY A 100 -6.81 89.14 28.89
N ALA A 101 -6.67 88.42 30.01
CA ALA A 101 -5.35 88.07 30.56
C ALA A 101 -4.53 87.27 29.53
N LEU A 102 -3.21 87.50 29.49
CA LEU A 102 -2.31 86.85 28.60
C LEU A 102 -1.77 85.49 29.17
N SER A 103 -1.66 84.51 28.37
CA SER A 103 -0.95 83.25 28.71
C SER A 103 0.55 83.47 28.70
N THR A 104 1.23 82.86 29.65
CA THR A 104 2.69 82.88 29.76
C THR A 104 3.25 81.47 29.55
N ALA A 105 4.38 81.36 28.90
CA ALA A 105 5.10 80.14 28.79
C ALA A 105 6.01 79.93 30.00
N ARG A 106 5.91 78.75 30.60
CA ARG A 106 6.81 78.31 31.68
C ARG A 106 7.15 76.80 31.47
N ASP A 107 8.41 76.48 31.71
CA ASP A 107 8.90 75.08 31.61
C ASP A 107 8.52 74.39 30.33
N GLY A 108 8.52 75.07 29.18
CA GLY A 108 8.21 74.57 27.87
C GLY A 108 6.70 74.31 27.54
N ALA A 109 5.83 74.89 28.43
CA ALA A 109 4.38 74.85 28.25
C ALA A 109 3.73 76.22 28.50
N TYR A 110 2.60 76.45 27.83
CA TYR A 110 1.77 77.67 28.16
C TYR A 110 0.89 77.39 29.38
N LEU A 111 0.86 78.40 30.27
CA LEU A 111 -0.11 78.41 31.36
C LEU A 111 -1.44 78.97 30.82
N PRO A 112 -2.54 78.26 30.98
CA PRO A 112 -3.84 78.70 30.53
C PRO A 112 -4.31 79.87 31.39
N VAL A 113 -5.13 80.75 30.83
CA VAL A 113 -5.76 81.86 31.52
C VAL A 113 -7.11 81.52 32.11
N ALA A 114 -7.73 80.49 31.60
CA ALA A 114 -8.96 79.91 32.12
C ALA A 114 -9.00 78.41 31.82
N GLY A 115 -9.76 77.62 32.57
CA GLY A 115 -9.91 76.23 32.39
C GLY A 115 -10.80 75.56 33.42
N THR A 116 -10.95 74.27 33.34
CA THR A 116 -11.66 73.43 34.31
C THR A 116 -11.04 73.66 35.70
N ALA A 117 -11.88 73.96 36.69
CA ALA A 117 -11.45 74.20 38.10
C ALA A 117 -10.91 72.91 38.69
N GLY A 118 -9.63 72.89 39.05
CA GLY A 118 -8.92 71.75 39.56
C GLY A 118 -7.55 71.61 38.90
N GLU A 119 -6.80 70.56 39.25
CA GLU A 119 -5.46 70.35 38.72
C GLU A 119 -5.51 70.22 37.20
N PHE A 120 -4.70 71.04 36.51
CA PHE A 120 -4.53 70.97 35.09
C PHE A 120 -3.97 69.57 34.74
N PRO A 121 -4.71 68.71 34.02
CA PRO A 121 -4.26 67.34 33.85
C PRO A 121 -3.09 67.21 32.90
N GLY A 122 -2.71 68.23 32.15
CA GLY A 122 -1.62 68.15 31.20
C GLY A 122 -0.95 69.48 30.86
N GLN A 123 0.30 69.45 30.50
CA GLN A 123 1.03 70.56 29.92
C GLN A 123 0.47 70.93 28.55
N LEU A 124 0.36 72.21 28.23
CA LEU A 124 0.08 72.74 26.90
C LEU A 124 1.42 73.05 26.22
N PRO A 125 2.09 72.12 25.49
CA PRO A 125 3.43 72.33 24.99
C PRO A 125 3.49 73.50 24.03
N VAL A 126 4.45 74.40 24.24
CA VAL A 126 4.64 75.58 23.42
C VAL A 126 4.60 75.28 21.94
N ARG A 127 5.32 74.17 21.51
CA ARG A 127 5.41 73.77 20.13
C ARG A 127 4.04 73.43 19.49
N GLU A 128 3.17 72.79 20.21
CA GLU A 128 1.86 72.32 19.69
C GLU A 128 0.86 73.48 19.69
N VAL A 129 0.89 74.28 20.70
CA VAL A 129 0.03 75.54 20.84
C VAL A 129 0.45 76.54 19.75
N ASP A 130 1.74 76.84 19.57
CA ASP A 130 2.23 77.76 18.53
C ASP A 130 1.87 77.22 17.12
N ARG A 131 1.95 75.90 16.90
CA ARG A 131 1.53 75.28 15.63
C ARG A 131 0.02 75.49 15.39
N ALA A 132 -0.82 75.35 16.39
CA ALA A 132 -2.26 75.64 16.26
C ALA A 132 -2.54 77.10 15.97
N ARG A 133 -1.78 78.00 16.62
CA ARG A 133 -1.87 79.44 16.39
C ARG A 133 -1.47 79.84 14.97
N GLU A 134 -0.34 79.34 14.48
CA GLU A 134 0.21 79.64 13.13
C GLU A 134 -0.62 79.10 11.98
N ARG A 135 -1.14 77.90 12.15
CA ARG A 135 -1.83 77.19 11.07
C ARG A 135 -3.33 77.54 10.95
N LEU A 136 -3.88 78.24 11.87
CA LEU A 136 -5.33 78.55 11.96
C LEU A 136 -6.18 77.30 11.87
N SER A 137 -5.64 76.13 12.26
CA SER A 137 -6.31 74.85 12.26
C SER A 137 -6.04 74.11 13.57
N SER A 138 -6.96 73.22 13.96
CA SER A 138 -6.76 72.45 15.19
C SER A 138 -5.55 71.52 15.08
N VAL A 139 -4.81 71.36 16.16
CA VAL A 139 -3.67 70.42 16.29
C VAL A 139 -4.02 69.38 17.33
N ARG A 140 -3.67 68.19 17.07
CA ARG A 140 -3.93 67.05 17.93
C ARG A 140 -2.63 66.44 18.44
N TYR A 141 -2.57 66.07 19.69
CA TYR A 141 -1.46 65.35 20.30
C TYR A 141 -1.96 64.56 21.51
N THR A 142 -1.16 63.54 21.94
CA THR A 142 -1.43 62.78 23.14
C THR A 142 -0.60 63.33 24.28
N ALA A 143 -1.23 63.65 25.45
CA ALA A 143 -0.57 64.04 26.66
C ALA A 143 -0.78 63.00 27.75
N ASP A 144 0.31 62.73 28.48
CA ASP A 144 0.22 61.86 29.66
C ASP A 144 -0.20 62.78 30.85
N THR A 145 -1.32 62.46 31.46
CA THR A 145 -1.86 63.24 32.60
C THR A 145 -1.95 62.33 33.84
N PRO A 146 -2.10 62.91 35.05
CA PRO A 146 -2.33 62.10 36.24
C PRO A 146 -3.55 61.16 36.14
N GLU A 147 -4.49 61.47 35.27
CA GLU A 147 -5.68 60.70 35.02
C GLU A 147 -5.46 59.64 33.90
N GLY A 148 -4.23 59.57 33.35
CA GLY A 148 -3.84 58.68 32.24
C GLY A 148 -3.66 59.42 30.92
N PRO A 149 -3.36 58.71 29.85
CA PRO A 149 -3.18 59.30 28.53
C PRO A 149 -4.49 59.91 28.04
N GLN A 150 -4.37 61.14 27.49
CA GLN A 150 -5.49 61.89 26.94
C GLN A 150 -5.17 62.40 25.55
N LEU A 151 -6.13 62.40 24.67
CA LEU A 151 -6.08 63.10 23.39
C LEU A 151 -6.38 64.54 23.61
N VAL A 152 -5.45 65.45 23.32
CA VAL A 152 -5.61 66.90 23.42
C VAL A 152 -5.82 67.47 22.04
N ILE A 153 -6.86 68.28 21.89
CA ILE A 153 -7.12 69.05 20.66
C ILE A 153 -7.05 70.54 21.02
N VAL A 154 -6.17 71.24 20.32
CA VAL A 154 -5.99 72.70 20.50
C VAL A 154 -6.32 73.35 19.18
N GLY A 155 -7.18 74.36 19.23
CA GLY A 155 -7.54 75.16 18.06
C GLY A 155 -8.00 76.58 18.40
N GLN A 156 -8.05 77.41 17.38
CA GLN A 156 -8.40 78.81 17.52
C GLN A 156 -9.92 78.99 17.55
N VAL A 157 -10.42 79.72 18.54
CA VAL A 157 -11.83 80.18 18.66
C VAL A 157 -11.96 81.58 18.11
N GLU A 158 -11.02 82.46 18.47
CA GLU A 158 -10.90 83.85 18.01
C GLU A 158 -9.42 84.16 17.75
N PRO A 159 -9.11 85.16 16.91
CA PRO A 159 -7.72 85.53 16.64
C PRO A 159 -6.91 85.75 17.93
N GLY A 160 -5.94 84.82 18.15
CA GLY A 160 -5.07 84.83 19.33
C GLY A 160 -5.65 84.21 20.60
N VAL A 161 -6.89 83.68 20.56
CA VAL A 161 -7.54 82.93 21.66
C VAL A 161 -7.72 81.47 21.22
N LEU A 162 -7.03 80.52 21.88
CA LEU A 162 -7.10 79.13 21.62
C LEU A 162 -7.82 78.37 22.71
N LEU A 163 -8.66 77.43 22.34
CA LEU A 163 -9.29 76.46 23.19
C LEU A 163 -8.49 75.10 23.09
N ALA A 164 -8.25 74.47 24.21
CA ALA A 164 -7.71 73.15 24.33
C ALA A 164 -8.74 72.28 25.06
N GLU A 165 -9.04 71.11 24.47
CA GLU A 165 -9.93 70.11 25.05
C GLU A 165 -9.21 68.85 25.26
N PHE A 166 -9.49 68.14 26.38
CA PHE A 166 -8.81 66.90 26.79
C PHE A 166 -9.82 65.77 26.83
N TYR A 167 -9.55 64.76 26.01
CA TYR A 167 -10.40 63.55 25.85
C TYR A 167 -9.69 62.36 26.43
N GLY A 168 -10.22 61.79 27.49
CA GLY A 168 -9.63 60.61 28.13
C GLY A 168 -9.68 59.33 27.21
N THR A 169 -8.57 58.62 27.09
CA THR A 169 -8.46 57.42 26.29
C THR A 169 -8.59 56.14 27.10
N ARG A 170 -8.69 56.21 28.44
CA ARG A 170 -8.77 55.02 29.31
C ARG A 170 -9.88 54.05 28.91
N GLY A 171 -11.07 54.55 28.58
CA GLY A 171 -12.18 53.68 28.17
C GLY A 171 -11.89 52.83 26.95
N ILE A 172 -11.11 53.38 25.99
CA ILE A 172 -10.71 52.68 24.80
C ILE A 172 -9.65 51.61 25.13
N ASP A 173 -8.68 51.96 25.98
CA ASP A 173 -7.64 51.03 26.38
C ASP A 173 -8.22 49.87 27.19
N ASP A 174 -9.23 50.08 28.00
CA ASP A 174 -9.97 49.06 28.72
C ASP A 174 -10.76 48.15 27.75
N GLU A 175 -11.47 48.74 26.78
CA GLU A 175 -12.16 47.93 25.74
C GLU A 175 -11.19 47.06 24.93
N LEU A 176 -10.04 47.65 24.55
CA LEU A 176 -9.02 46.92 23.81
C LEU A 176 -8.35 45.82 24.66
N ALA A 177 -8.19 46.05 25.97
CA ALA A 177 -7.71 45.02 26.89
C ALA A 177 -8.70 43.86 26.99
N VAL A 178 -9.99 44.13 27.13
CA VAL A 178 -11.03 43.07 27.12
C VAL A 178 -11.07 42.34 25.81
N LEU A 179 -10.94 43.04 24.67
CA LEU A 179 -10.86 42.37 23.35
C LEU A 179 -9.65 41.44 23.24
N ARG A 180 -8.48 41.92 23.66
CA ARG A 180 -7.25 41.10 23.68
C ARG A 180 -7.43 39.83 24.48
N ASP A 181 -7.98 39.95 25.68
CA ASP A 181 -8.17 38.82 26.60
C ASP A 181 -9.19 37.81 26.06
N ARG A 182 -10.26 38.27 25.40
CA ARG A 182 -11.23 37.42 24.72
C ARG A 182 -10.58 36.68 23.55
N LEU A 183 -9.80 37.37 22.71
CA LEU A 183 -9.09 36.75 21.59
C LEU A 183 -8.07 35.73 22.09
N ALA A 184 -7.35 36.01 23.16
CA ALA A 184 -6.42 35.08 23.79
C ALA A 184 -7.14 33.84 24.33
N ALA A 185 -8.28 33.99 25.00
CA ALA A 185 -9.08 32.85 25.48
C ALA A 185 -9.57 31.96 24.33
N VAL A 186 -10.09 32.56 23.26
CA VAL A 186 -10.49 31.79 22.04
C VAL A 186 -9.30 31.09 21.44
N ALA A 187 -8.14 31.73 21.33
CA ALA A 187 -6.92 31.13 20.80
C ALA A 187 -6.51 29.91 21.61
N VAL A 188 -6.54 29.95 22.92
CA VAL A 188 -6.23 28.79 23.78
C VAL A 188 -7.20 27.65 23.54
N VAL A 189 -8.50 27.91 23.46
CA VAL A 189 -9.50 26.87 23.17
C VAL A 189 -9.25 26.21 21.81
N VAL A 190 -9.01 26.98 20.76
CA VAL A 190 -8.74 26.51 19.41
C VAL A 190 -7.49 25.61 19.39
N VAL A 191 -6.42 26.03 20.06
CA VAL A 191 -5.17 25.23 20.14
C VAL A 191 -5.39 23.91 20.89
N LEU A 192 -6.15 23.93 21.99
CA LEU A 192 -6.47 22.72 22.75
C LEU A 192 -7.31 21.73 21.91
N VAL A 193 -8.34 22.23 21.24
CA VAL A 193 -9.20 21.41 20.36
C VAL A 193 -8.38 20.87 19.18
N GLY A 194 -7.60 21.70 18.53
CA GLY A 194 -6.72 21.29 17.42
C GLY A 194 -5.71 20.23 17.84
N GLY A 195 -5.11 20.41 19.03
CA GLY A 195 -4.19 19.40 19.61
C GLY A 195 -4.90 18.07 19.91
N ALA A 196 -6.10 18.10 20.47
CA ALA A 196 -6.88 16.90 20.74
C ALA A 196 -7.24 16.15 19.45
N LEU A 197 -7.70 16.85 18.43
CA LEU A 197 -7.98 16.27 17.10
C LEU A 197 -6.72 15.70 16.45
N GLY A 198 -5.58 16.39 16.56
CA GLY A 198 -4.29 15.91 16.11
C GLY A 198 -3.88 14.58 16.77
N VAL A 199 -4.09 14.46 18.08
CA VAL A 199 -3.84 13.23 18.83
C VAL A 199 -4.74 12.09 18.37
N LEU A 200 -6.04 12.35 18.12
CA LEU A 200 -6.98 11.34 17.64
C LEU A 200 -6.60 10.84 16.23
N ALA A 201 -6.28 11.76 15.32
CA ALA A 201 -5.84 11.41 13.96
C ALA A 201 -4.55 10.59 13.98
N ALA A 202 -3.54 11.04 14.75
CA ALA A 202 -2.27 10.34 14.89
C ALA A 202 -2.44 8.91 15.44
N ARG A 203 -3.36 8.70 16.40
CA ARG A 203 -3.68 7.37 16.94
C ARG A 203 -4.28 6.45 15.86
N GLY A 204 -5.17 6.98 15.01
CA GLY A 204 -5.78 6.22 13.92
C GLY A 204 -4.75 5.68 12.93
N VAL A 205 -3.88 6.54 12.43
CA VAL A 205 -2.80 6.19 11.49
C VAL A 205 -1.82 5.20 12.12
N GLN A 206 -1.35 5.49 13.33
CA GLN A 206 -0.36 4.65 14.02
C GLN A 206 -0.88 3.22 14.27
N ARG A 207 -2.16 3.08 14.62
CA ARG A 207 -2.75 1.75 14.85
C ARG A 207 -2.74 0.92 13.57
N ARG A 208 -3.10 1.51 12.42
CA ARG A 208 -3.10 0.81 11.12
C ARG A 208 -1.67 0.40 10.71
N VAL A 209 -0.69 1.29 10.84
CA VAL A 209 0.71 1.00 10.53
C VAL A 209 1.27 -0.12 11.42
N ARG A 210 0.98 -0.10 12.72
CA ARG A 210 1.40 -1.19 13.64
C ARG A 210 0.77 -2.52 13.24
N THR A 211 -0.53 -2.54 12.93
CA THR A 211 -1.21 -3.76 12.47
C THR A 211 -0.52 -4.33 11.22
N ALA A 212 -0.13 -3.48 10.27
CA ALA A 212 0.58 -3.89 9.07
C ALA A 212 1.97 -4.46 9.39
N ALA A 213 2.73 -3.80 10.28
CA ALA A 213 4.04 -4.26 10.71
C ALA A 213 3.98 -5.62 11.46
N ASP A 214 2.97 -5.80 12.32
CA ASP A 214 2.77 -7.05 13.06
C ASP A 214 2.31 -8.19 12.14
N ALA A 215 1.48 -7.90 11.14
CA ALA A 215 1.11 -8.87 10.13
C ALA A 215 2.31 -9.30 9.28
N ALA A 216 3.15 -8.34 8.87
CA ALA A 216 4.36 -8.64 8.11
C ALA A 216 5.35 -9.52 8.91
N ARG A 217 5.51 -9.27 10.20
CA ARG A 217 6.35 -10.12 11.08
C ARG A 217 5.77 -11.54 11.18
N ARG A 218 4.48 -11.68 11.50
CA ARG A 218 3.83 -13.00 11.58
C ARG A 218 3.91 -13.77 10.28
N PHE A 219 3.76 -13.08 9.14
CA PHE A 219 3.93 -13.69 7.83
C PHE A 219 5.38 -14.18 7.63
N GLY A 220 6.38 -13.37 8.01
CA GLY A 220 7.80 -13.75 7.97
C GLY A 220 8.14 -14.93 8.89
N ASP A 221 7.45 -15.06 10.03
CA ASP A 221 7.57 -16.18 10.96
C ASP A 221 6.84 -17.46 10.47
N GLY A 222 6.28 -17.45 9.26
CA GLY A 222 5.69 -18.61 8.61
C GLY A 222 4.17 -18.72 8.70
N ALA A 223 3.47 -17.75 9.27
CA ALA A 223 2.00 -17.70 9.29
C ALA A 223 1.46 -17.19 7.95
N LEU A 224 1.53 -18.03 6.90
CA LEU A 224 1.20 -17.70 5.51
C LEU A 224 -0.25 -17.28 5.28
N ASP A 225 -1.16 -17.61 6.21
CA ASP A 225 -2.58 -17.22 6.14
C ASP A 225 -2.86 -15.83 6.70
N THR A 226 -1.80 -15.11 7.16
CA THR A 226 -1.94 -13.76 7.68
C THR A 226 -2.44 -12.82 6.59
N ARG A 227 -3.56 -12.10 6.87
CA ARG A 227 -4.12 -11.09 5.97
C ARG A 227 -4.37 -9.79 6.72
N LEU A 228 -4.24 -8.68 6.00
CA LEU A 228 -4.56 -7.34 6.49
C LEU A 228 -6.00 -6.96 6.12
N PRO A 229 -6.78 -6.39 7.05
CA PRO A 229 -8.09 -5.86 6.71
C PRO A 229 -7.94 -4.61 5.82
N VAL A 230 -8.49 -4.67 4.61
CA VAL A 230 -8.56 -3.51 3.71
C VAL A 230 -9.71 -2.62 4.18
N ARG A 231 -9.36 -1.44 4.74
CA ARG A 231 -10.35 -0.49 5.26
C ARG A 231 -10.08 0.90 4.73
N GLY A 232 -11.10 1.52 4.14
CA GLY A 232 -10.99 2.85 3.53
C GLY A 232 -10.64 2.80 2.04
N ARG A 233 -10.25 3.95 1.49
CA ARG A 233 -9.82 4.17 0.10
C ARG A 233 -8.58 5.07 0.07
N ASP A 234 -7.74 4.93 1.10
CA ASP A 234 -6.51 5.69 1.29
C ASP A 234 -5.28 4.82 0.93
N GLU A 235 -4.11 5.40 0.96
CA GLU A 235 -2.83 4.75 0.66
C GLU A 235 -2.55 3.57 1.59
N LEU A 236 -3.14 3.56 2.79
CA LEU A 236 -3.03 2.45 3.74
C LEU A 236 -3.91 1.27 3.33
N ALA A 237 -5.05 1.53 2.68
CA ALA A 237 -5.89 0.48 2.11
C ALA A 237 -5.19 -0.17 0.90
N ASP A 238 -4.52 0.62 0.04
CA ASP A 238 -3.74 0.14 -1.09
C ASP A 238 -2.54 -0.69 -0.62
N LEU A 239 -1.86 -0.25 0.43
CA LEU A 239 -0.78 -1.02 1.07
C LEU A 239 -1.29 -2.38 1.58
N ALA A 240 -2.44 -2.39 2.26
CA ALA A 240 -3.04 -3.63 2.75
C ALA A 240 -3.42 -4.58 1.60
N GLY A 241 -3.97 -4.05 0.50
CA GLY A 241 -4.27 -4.81 -0.72
C GLY A 241 -3.02 -5.42 -1.35
N SER A 242 -1.98 -4.62 -1.51
CA SER A 242 -0.68 -5.04 -2.07
C SER A 242 -0.01 -6.10 -1.22
N PHE A 243 -0.03 -5.94 0.12
CA PHE A 243 0.47 -6.95 1.06
C PHE A 243 -0.29 -8.28 0.90
N ASN A 244 -1.62 -8.24 0.85
CA ASN A 244 -2.45 -9.44 0.71
C ASN A 244 -2.17 -10.18 -0.61
N ALA A 245 -2.02 -9.44 -1.72
CA ALA A 245 -1.68 -10.02 -3.03
C ALA A 245 -0.28 -10.67 -3.01
N MET A 246 0.71 -10.03 -2.41
CA MET A 246 2.05 -10.59 -2.22
C MET A 246 1.99 -11.86 -1.35
N ALA A 247 1.29 -11.82 -0.22
CA ALA A 247 1.14 -12.94 0.70
C ALA A 247 0.47 -14.15 0.03
N GLN A 248 -0.52 -13.91 -0.83
CA GLN A 248 -1.16 -14.97 -1.61
C GLN A 248 -0.18 -15.64 -2.58
N ARG A 249 0.50 -14.85 -3.42
CA ARG A 249 1.45 -15.38 -4.42
C ARG A 249 2.57 -16.18 -3.78
N LEU A 250 3.11 -15.69 -2.66
CA LEU A 250 4.18 -16.38 -1.95
C LEU A 250 3.68 -17.67 -1.29
N GLY A 251 2.49 -17.64 -0.70
CA GLY A 251 1.83 -18.84 -0.16
C GLY A 251 1.63 -19.92 -1.21
N GLU A 252 1.09 -19.57 -2.38
CA GLU A 252 0.92 -20.48 -3.52
C GLU A 252 2.26 -21.06 -4.00
N SER A 253 3.31 -20.23 -4.05
CA SER A 253 4.66 -20.69 -4.46
C SER A 253 5.25 -21.67 -3.46
N ILE A 254 5.14 -21.42 -2.17
CA ILE A 254 5.60 -22.31 -1.10
C ILE A 254 4.87 -23.64 -1.15
N GLU A 255 3.54 -23.63 -1.33
CA GLU A 255 2.76 -24.87 -1.44
C GLU A 255 3.08 -25.65 -2.72
N ARG A 256 3.43 -24.98 -3.81
CA ARG A 256 3.92 -25.63 -5.04
C ARG A 256 5.26 -26.31 -4.78
N LEU A 257 6.22 -25.59 -4.17
CA LEU A 257 7.53 -26.17 -3.83
C LEU A 257 7.40 -27.36 -2.86
N ARG A 258 6.53 -27.27 -1.86
CA ARG A 258 6.28 -28.38 -0.93
C ARG A 258 5.68 -29.63 -1.61
N ARG A 259 4.81 -29.39 -2.62
CA ARG A 259 4.27 -30.52 -3.43
C ARG A 259 5.36 -31.17 -4.26
N GLN A 260 6.22 -30.38 -4.91
CA GLN A 260 7.37 -30.89 -5.68
C GLN A 260 8.35 -31.67 -4.79
N ASP A 261 8.71 -31.14 -3.62
CA ASP A 261 9.59 -31.84 -2.68
C ASP A 261 9.01 -33.19 -2.23
N ARG A 262 7.70 -33.22 -1.91
CA ARG A 262 7.02 -34.47 -1.54
C ARG A 262 6.99 -35.49 -2.70
N GLN A 263 6.78 -35.04 -3.93
CA GLN A 263 6.82 -35.89 -5.10
C GLN A 263 8.22 -36.44 -5.35
N GLN A 264 9.24 -35.61 -5.25
CA GLN A 264 10.64 -36.00 -5.41
C GLN A 264 11.07 -37.02 -4.33
N ARG A 265 10.69 -36.80 -3.07
CA ARG A 265 11.00 -37.77 -1.99
C ARG A 265 10.32 -39.13 -2.21
N ARG A 266 9.06 -39.13 -2.66
CA ARG A 266 8.37 -40.38 -3.01
C ARG A 266 9.07 -41.07 -4.15
N PHE A 267 9.40 -40.37 -5.24
CA PHE A 267 10.14 -40.89 -6.37
C PHE A 267 11.44 -41.58 -5.93
N VAL A 268 12.27 -40.92 -5.12
CA VAL A 268 13.53 -41.54 -4.62
C VAL A 268 13.27 -42.78 -3.78
N ALA A 269 12.23 -42.77 -2.95
CA ALA A 269 11.88 -43.94 -2.13
C ALA A 269 11.41 -45.12 -2.97
N ASP A 270 10.58 -44.85 -3.99
CA ASP A 270 10.05 -45.87 -4.88
C ASP A 270 11.18 -46.54 -5.75
N VAL A 271 12.07 -45.69 -6.32
CA VAL A 271 13.27 -46.15 -7.04
C VAL A 271 14.14 -47.03 -6.15
N ALA A 272 14.43 -46.58 -4.92
CA ALA A 272 15.27 -47.36 -4.01
C ALA A 272 14.63 -48.71 -3.63
N HIS A 273 13.30 -48.74 -3.50
CA HIS A 273 12.57 -49.96 -3.23
C HIS A 273 12.64 -50.95 -4.40
N ASP A 274 12.38 -50.47 -5.62
CA ASP A 274 12.34 -51.30 -6.83
C ASP A 274 13.71 -51.76 -7.31
N LEU A 275 14.78 -51.07 -6.96
CA LEU A 275 16.16 -51.53 -7.13
C LEU A 275 16.57 -52.57 -6.08
N ARG A 276 16.15 -52.42 -4.84
CA ARG A 276 16.57 -53.31 -3.73
C ARG A 276 16.06 -54.72 -3.90
N THR A 277 14.82 -54.89 -4.36
CA THR A 277 14.18 -56.21 -4.48
C THR A 277 14.92 -57.12 -5.45
N PRO A 278 15.16 -56.76 -6.73
CA PRO A 278 15.88 -57.63 -7.68
C PRO A 278 17.35 -57.80 -7.26
N LEU A 279 17.98 -56.79 -6.66
CA LEU A 279 19.35 -56.87 -6.16
C LEU A 279 19.47 -57.92 -5.05
N ALA A 280 18.58 -57.88 -4.05
CA ALA A 280 18.55 -58.86 -2.97
C ALA A 280 18.32 -60.29 -3.48
N SER A 281 17.42 -60.44 -4.50
CA SER A 281 17.18 -61.72 -5.11
C SER A 281 18.39 -62.23 -5.91
N ALA A 282 19.10 -61.35 -6.60
CA ALA A 282 20.32 -61.71 -7.33
C ALA A 282 21.44 -62.12 -6.36
N VAL A 283 21.61 -61.40 -5.25
CA VAL A 283 22.60 -61.76 -4.21
C VAL A 283 22.27 -63.09 -3.59
N ALA A 284 21.01 -63.33 -3.22
CA ALA A 284 20.60 -64.62 -2.63
C ALA A 284 20.78 -65.81 -3.62
N ALA A 285 20.56 -65.57 -4.93
CA ALA A 285 20.78 -66.58 -5.94
C ALA A 285 22.28 -66.83 -6.27
N ALA A 286 23.14 -65.84 -6.04
CA ALA A 286 24.58 -65.96 -6.28
C ALA A 286 25.25 -66.98 -5.37
N ASP A 287 24.76 -67.20 -4.15
CA ASP A 287 25.26 -68.23 -3.23
C ASP A 287 25.07 -69.63 -3.80
N GLY A 288 23.99 -69.87 -4.54
CA GLY A 288 23.69 -71.13 -5.22
C GLY A 288 24.59 -71.45 -6.42
N LEU A 289 25.33 -70.49 -6.97
CA LEU A 289 26.32 -70.72 -8.04
C LEU A 289 27.50 -71.57 -7.57
N HIS A 290 27.70 -71.67 -6.24
CA HIS A 290 28.75 -72.52 -5.65
C HIS A 290 28.22 -73.89 -5.20
N SER A 291 26.93 -74.23 -5.48
CA SER A 291 26.36 -75.50 -5.09
C SER A 291 27.14 -76.65 -5.77
N PRO A 292 27.35 -77.78 -5.06
CA PRO A 292 27.93 -79.00 -5.70
C PRO A 292 27.02 -79.59 -6.78
N ASP A 293 25.70 -79.32 -6.73
CA ASP A 293 24.73 -79.83 -7.71
C ASP A 293 24.72 -78.94 -8.96
N ALA A 294 24.82 -79.60 -10.15
CA ALA A 294 24.85 -78.92 -11.41
C ALA A 294 23.50 -78.25 -11.77
N GLU A 295 22.39 -78.87 -11.39
CA GLU A 295 21.05 -78.35 -11.62
C GLU A 295 20.75 -77.07 -10.77
N ASP A 296 21.17 -77.08 -9.52
CA ASP A 296 21.09 -75.94 -8.65
C ASP A 296 21.93 -74.72 -9.12
N ARG A 297 23.18 -75.03 -9.63
CA ARG A 297 24.03 -73.96 -10.23
C ARG A 297 23.38 -73.38 -11.49
N ALA A 298 22.81 -74.25 -12.38
CA ALA A 298 22.14 -73.77 -13.60
C ALA A 298 20.93 -72.91 -13.27
N ARG A 299 20.08 -73.32 -12.30
CA ARG A 299 18.92 -72.54 -11.79
C ARG A 299 19.34 -71.24 -11.18
N SER A 300 20.38 -71.18 -10.40
CA SER A 300 20.94 -69.99 -9.78
C SER A 300 21.50 -69.01 -10.80
N ALA A 301 22.21 -69.53 -11.84
CA ALA A 301 22.73 -68.72 -12.94
C ALA A 301 21.60 -68.04 -13.73
N GLU A 302 20.52 -68.79 -14.00
CA GLU A 302 19.35 -68.26 -14.68
C GLU A 302 18.64 -67.21 -13.91
N LEU A 303 18.46 -67.38 -12.57
CA LEU A 303 17.88 -66.45 -11.71
C LEU A 303 18.72 -65.13 -11.62
N VAL A 304 20.04 -65.26 -11.44
CA VAL A 304 20.95 -64.08 -11.44
C VAL A 304 20.85 -63.34 -12.78
N GLY A 305 20.93 -64.03 -13.88
CA GLY A 305 20.82 -63.46 -15.23
C GLY A 305 19.50 -62.74 -15.43
N THR A 306 18.41 -63.27 -14.92
CA THR A 306 17.07 -62.66 -14.99
C THR A 306 16.99 -61.38 -14.15
N GLN A 307 17.52 -61.40 -12.93
CA GLN A 307 17.51 -60.19 -12.07
C GLN A 307 18.42 -59.11 -12.61
N VAL A 308 19.59 -59.43 -13.19
CA VAL A 308 20.50 -58.44 -13.81
C VAL A 308 19.82 -57.79 -15.02
N ARG A 309 19.19 -58.57 -15.90
CA ARG A 309 18.43 -58.01 -17.04
C ARG A 309 17.30 -57.09 -16.59
N ARG A 310 16.61 -57.44 -15.49
CA ARG A 310 15.56 -56.63 -14.91
C ARG A 310 16.10 -55.31 -14.35
N LEU A 311 17.25 -55.33 -13.65
CA LEU A 311 17.92 -54.13 -13.15
C LEU A 311 18.36 -53.23 -14.31
N SER A 312 18.93 -53.78 -15.39
CA SER A 312 19.32 -52.99 -16.56
C SER A 312 18.13 -52.30 -17.20
N ALA A 313 17.01 -52.99 -17.38
CA ALA A 313 15.79 -52.41 -17.93
C ALA A 313 15.24 -51.28 -17.02
N LEU A 314 15.26 -51.47 -15.70
CA LEU A 314 14.82 -50.42 -14.75
C LEU A 314 15.72 -49.18 -14.81
N VAL A 315 17.04 -49.36 -14.91
CA VAL A 315 18.00 -48.24 -15.06
C VAL A 315 17.76 -47.49 -16.38
N GLU A 316 17.53 -48.22 -17.49
CA GLU A 316 17.20 -47.62 -18.78
C GLU A 316 15.89 -46.79 -18.70
N ASP A 317 14.84 -47.35 -18.09
CA ASP A 317 13.57 -46.67 -17.84
C ASP A 317 13.75 -45.37 -17.03
N LEU A 318 14.59 -45.42 -15.98
CA LEU A 318 14.91 -44.23 -15.14
C LEU A 318 15.70 -43.17 -15.90
N LEU A 319 16.68 -43.59 -16.74
CA LEU A 319 17.45 -42.69 -17.57
C LEU A 319 16.55 -42.00 -18.63
N GLU A 320 15.65 -42.74 -19.23
CA GLU A 320 14.69 -42.20 -20.19
C GLU A 320 13.75 -41.18 -19.49
N MET A 321 13.23 -41.54 -18.34
CA MET A 321 12.39 -40.64 -17.54
C MET A 321 13.13 -39.38 -17.13
N SER A 322 14.39 -39.48 -16.72
CA SER A 322 15.24 -38.32 -16.40
C SER A 322 15.46 -37.39 -17.60
N ARG A 323 15.56 -37.96 -18.83
CA ARG A 323 15.66 -37.14 -20.06
C ARG A 323 14.36 -36.39 -20.35
N PHE A 324 13.20 -36.98 -20.08
CA PHE A 324 11.91 -36.25 -20.17
C PHE A 324 11.81 -35.10 -19.16
N ASP A 325 12.18 -35.36 -17.90
CA ASP A 325 12.15 -34.37 -16.86
C ASP A 325 13.09 -33.19 -17.12
N ALA A 326 14.23 -33.45 -17.76
CA ALA A 326 15.19 -32.44 -18.16
C ALA A 326 14.82 -31.68 -19.46
N GLY A 327 13.76 -32.11 -20.17
CA GLY A 327 13.37 -31.56 -21.46
C GLY A 327 14.37 -31.75 -22.59
N VAL A 328 15.29 -32.74 -22.44
CA VAL A 328 16.36 -33.01 -23.42
C VAL A 328 16.05 -34.26 -24.30
N ALA A 329 14.82 -34.76 -24.21
CA ALA A 329 14.39 -35.87 -25.02
C ALA A 329 14.16 -35.41 -26.47
N GLU A 330 15.13 -35.70 -27.35
CA GLU A 330 15.04 -35.37 -28.78
C GLU A 330 14.14 -36.39 -29.52
N LEU A 331 13.40 -35.87 -30.51
CA LEU A 331 12.62 -36.64 -31.45
C LEU A 331 13.33 -36.67 -32.82
N ARG A 332 13.42 -37.84 -33.41
CA ARG A 332 13.96 -38.04 -34.79
C ARG A 332 12.87 -38.59 -35.68
N PRO A 333 11.96 -37.75 -36.16
CA PRO A 333 10.79 -38.20 -36.87
C PRO A 333 11.13 -38.58 -38.30
N GLU A 334 10.59 -39.72 -38.73
CA GLU A 334 10.63 -40.22 -40.11
C GLU A 334 9.30 -40.91 -40.45
N PRO A 335 8.99 -41.19 -41.71
CA PRO A 335 7.82 -42.00 -42.08
C PRO A 335 7.93 -43.39 -41.51
N VAL A 336 6.92 -43.84 -40.76
CA VAL A 336 6.89 -45.14 -40.06
C VAL A 336 5.61 -45.91 -40.45
N ASP A 337 5.74 -47.14 -40.87
CA ASP A 337 4.63 -48.09 -40.99
C ASP A 337 4.34 -48.66 -39.60
N LEU A 338 3.23 -48.22 -38.97
CA LEU A 338 2.85 -48.63 -37.63
C LEU A 338 2.36 -50.09 -37.55
N GLU A 339 1.94 -50.72 -38.67
CA GLU A 339 1.60 -52.09 -38.66
C GLU A 339 2.89 -52.99 -38.56
N ALA A 340 3.89 -52.71 -39.39
CA ALA A 340 5.17 -53.37 -39.33
C ALA A 340 5.86 -53.19 -37.98
N LEU A 341 5.84 -51.96 -37.45
CA LEU A 341 6.35 -51.62 -36.11
C LEU A 341 5.62 -52.36 -34.99
N ALA A 342 4.29 -52.48 -35.08
CA ALA A 342 3.48 -53.19 -34.08
C ALA A 342 3.77 -54.70 -34.11
N ALA A 343 3.95 -55.29 -35.31
CA ALA A 343 4.32 -56.68 -35.46
C ALA A 343 5.70 -56.99 -34.85
N ASP A 344 6.69 -56.10 -35.10
CA ASP A 344 8.04 -56.24 -34.52
C ASP A 344 7.99 -56.07 -32.97
N ALA A 345 7.23 -55.15 -32.48
CA ALA A 345 7.03 -54.96 -31.03
C ALA A 345 6.36 -56.13 -30.33
N VAL A 346 5.44 -56.82 -31.01
CA VAL A 346 4.81 -58.08 -30.53
C VAL A 346 5.81 -59.20 -30.48
N GLU A 347 6.57 -59.46 -31.58
CA GLU A 347 7.58 -60.51 -31.66
C GLU A 347 8.65 -60.28 -30.55
N TRP A 348 9.08 -59.09 -30.33
CA TRP A 348 10.11 -58.73 -29.32
C TRP A 348 9.63 -58.87 -27.87
N SER A 349 8.38 -58.43 -27.55
CA SER A 349 7.89 -58.38 -26.17
C SER A 349 7.11 -59.64 -25.73
N ALA A 350 6.58 -60.37 -26.61
CA ALA A 350 5.69 -61.49 -26.31
C ALA A 350 5.92 -62.72 -27.28
N PRO A 351 7.15 -63.24 -27.43
CA PRO A 351 7.43 -64.34 -28.35
C PRO A 351 6.61 -65.56 -27.99
N GLY A 352 5.78 -66.00 -28.93
CA GLY A 352 4.90 -67.19 -28.79
C GLY A 352 3.59 -66.89 -27.99
N ALA A 353 3.27 -65.68 -27.65
CA ALA A 353 1.97 -65.34 -27.08
C ALA A 353 0.90 -65.28 -28.20
N ASP A 354 -0.37 -65.49 -27.80
CA ASP A 354 -1.52 -65.35 -28.70
C ASP A 354 -1.88 -63.85 -28.85
N VAL A 355 -1.13 -63.20 -29.74
CA VAL A 355 -1.32 -61.73 -30.03
C VAL A 355 -1.57 -61.61 -31.54
N THR A 356 -2.68 -61.03 -31.91
CA THR A 356 -3.05 -60.78 -33.31
C THR A 356 -2.89 -59.29 -33.65
N VAL A 357 -2.16 -58.98 -34.73
CA VAL A 357 -2.06 -57.66 -35.32
C VAL A 357 -3.05 -57.50 -36.46
N ARG A 358 -3.86 -56.45 -36.46
CA ARG A 358 -4.85 -56.11 -37.50
C ARG A 358 -4.65 -54.70 -37.99
N ARG A 359 -4.85 -54.46 -39.29
CA ARG A 359 -4.75 -53.13 -39.91
C ARG A 359 -6.05 -52.77 -40.60
N THR A 360 -6.40 -51.48 -40.50
CA THR A 360 -7.48 -50.86 -41.27
C THR A 360 -6.98 -49.54 -41.82
N GLY A 361 -7.14 -49.28 -43.09
CA GLY A 361 -6.68 -48.03 -43.72
C GLY A 361 -5.16 -47.96 -43.95
N ASP A 362 -4.65 -46.73 -44.09
CA ASP A 362 -3.22 -46.43 -44.23
C ASP A 362 -2.55 -46.31 -42.85
N ALA A 363 -1.63 -47.19 -42.54
CA ALA A 363 -0.94 -47.27 -41.26
C ALA A 363 0.30 -46.35 -41.13
N THR A 364 0.56 -45.49 -42.13
CA THR A 364 1.75 -44.64 -42.14
C THR A 364 1.55 -43.40 -41.26
N ALA A 365 2.47 -43.15 -40.34
CA ALA A 365 2.56 -41.94 -39.51
C ALA A 365 3.98 -41.37 -39.56
N PHE A 366 4.15 -40.10 -39.19
CA PHE A 366 5.45 -39.45 -39.08
C PHE A 366 5.88 -39.38 -37.61
N GLY A 367 6.98 -40.09 -37.27
CA GLY A 367 7.43 -40.18 -35.88
C GLY A 367 8.78 -40.87 -35.74
N ASP A 368 9.31 -40.89 -34.51
CA ASP A 368 10.56 -41.59 -34.19
C ASP A 368 10.28 -43.10 -34.01
N PRO A 369 10.79 -43.99 -34.92
CA PRO A 369 10.48 -45.42 -34.89
C PRO A 369 10.84 -46.07 -33.55
N ARG A 370 11.96 -45.68 -32.94
CA ARG A 370 12.42 -46.27 -31.66
C ARG A 370 11.47 -45.94 -30.54
N ARG A 371 11.00 -44.69 -30.49
CA ARG A 371 10.09 -44.22 -29.47
C ARG A 371 8.68 -44.77 -29.65
N LEU A 372 8.18 -44.80 -30.89
CA LEU A 372 6.90 -45.47 -31.22
C LEU A 372 6.94 -46.95 -30.88
N HIS A 373 8.04 -47.64 -31.22
CA HIS A 373 8.24 -49.05 -30.84
C HIS A 373 8.22 -49.22 -29.31
N THR A 374 8.87 -48.31 -28.54
CA THR A 374 8.84 -48.34 -27.07
C THR A 374 7.42 -48.21 -26.54
N ILE A 375 6.58 -47.33 -27.12
CA ILE A 375 5.18 -47.22 -26.75
C ILE A 375 4.45 -48.53 -26.94
N VAL A 376 4.44 -49.05 -28.17
CA VAL A 376 3.69 -50.27 -28.53
C VAL A 376 4.19 -51.49 -27.73
N ARG A 377 5.50 -51.62 -27.58
CA ARG A 377 6.13 -52.65 -26.74
C ARG A 377 5.61 -52.60 -25.29
N ASN A 378 5.55 -51.41 -24.68
CA ASN A 378 5.08 -51.26 -23.31
C ASN A 378 3.58 -51.60 -23.18
N LEU A 379 2.77 -51.24 -24.19
CA LEU A 379 1.34 -51.56 -24.19
C LEU A 379 1.12 -53.06 -24.37
N VAL A 380 1.80 -53.71 -25.33
CA VAL A 380 1.72 -55.17 -25.55
C VAL A 380 2.23 -55.94 -24.33
N ALA A 381 3.39 -55.57 -23.79
CA ALA A 381 3.91 -56.18 -22.57
C ALA A 381 2.96 -56.05 -21.38
N ASN A 382 2.23 -54.92 -21.28
CA ASN A 382 1.21 -54.73 -20.26
C ASN A 382 -0.01 -55.64 -20.47
N ALA A 383 -0.52 -55.75 -21.71
CA ALA A 383 -1.68 -56.56 -22.05
C ALA A 383 -1.38 -58.08 -21.82
N VAL A 384 -0.21 -58.56 -22.26
CA VAL A 384 0.18 -59.98 -22.07
C VAL A 384 0.47 -60.30 -20.59
N ARG A 385 0.97 -59.36 -19.83
CA ARG A 385 1.36 -59.58 -18.44
C ARG A 385 0.21 -59.47 -17.45
N HIS A 386 -0.72 -58.55 -17.69
CA HIS A 386 -1.79 -58.19 -16.77
C HIS A 386 -3.19 -58.47 -17.26
N GLY A 387 -3.35 -58.62 -18.60
CA GLY A 387 -4.57 -59.04 -19.26
C GLY A 387 -4.67 -60.56 -19.43
N GLU A 388 -5.63 -61.00 -20.24
CA GLU A 388 -5.85 -62.37 -20.64
C GLU A 388 -5.95 -62.49 -22.18
N PRO A 389 -5.54 -63.62 -22.78
CA PRO A 389 -5.71 -63.81 -24.22
C PRO A 389 -7.19 -63.94 -24.63
N PRO A 390 -7.52 -63.61 -25.87
CA PRO A 390 -6.64 -63.14 -26.93
C PRO A 390 -6.27 -61.65 -26.75
N VAL A 391 -5.03 -61.28 -27.05
CA VAL A 391 -4.61 -59.91 -27.15
C VAL A 391 -4.64 -59.48 -28.63
N VAL A 392 -5.29 -58.33 -28.87
CA VAL A 392 -5.45 -57.77 -30.21
C VAL A 392 -4.83 -56.43 -30.34
N VAL A 393 -3.91 -56.25 -31.28
CA VAL A 393 -3.33 -54.94 -31.64
C VAL A 393 -4.00 -54.49 -32.95
N THR A 394 -4.75 -53.39 -32.88
CA THR A 394 -5.42 -52.82 -34.07
C THR A 394 -4.75 -51.53 -34.48
N VAL A 395 -4.26 -51.44 -35.71
CA VAL A 395 -3.73 -50.20 -36.30
C VAL A 395 -4.81 -49.64 -37.23
N ASP A 396 -5.38 -48.51 -36.86
CA ASP A 396 -6.44 -47.83 -37.60
C ASP A 396 -5.92 -46.52 -38.20
N GLY A 397 -5.76 -46.54 -39.53
CA GLY A 397 -5.37 -45.37 -40.33
C GLY A 397 -6.49 -44.89 -41.24
N THR A 398 -7.74 -45.03 -40.84
CA THR A 398 -8.90 -44.55 -41.62
C THR A 398 -9.08 -43.05 -41.54
N GLU A 399 -8.61 -42.42 -40.46
CA GLU A 399 -8.65 -40.96 -40.34
C GLU A 399 -7.52 -40.30 -41.15
N PRO A 400 -7.80 -39.16 -41.83
CA PRO A 400 -6.83 -38.54 -42.74
C PRO A 400 -5.67 -37.86 -42.00
N ASP A 401 -5.86 -37.38 -40.75
CA ASP A 401 -4.95 -36.56 -40.00
C ASP A 401 -4.22 -37.28 -38.84
N ARG A 402 -4.64 -38.53 -38.53
CA ARG A 402 -4.08 -39.32 -37.43
C ARG A 402 -4.15 -40.81 -37.65
N VAL A 403 -3.31 -41.54 -36.93
CA VAL A 403 -3.33 -43.01 -36.89
C VAL A 403 -3.51 -43.43 -35.44
N ARG A 404 -4.33 -44.46 -35.19
CA ARG A 404 -4.53 -45.07 -33.88
C ARG A 404 -3.92 -46.44 -33.80
N VAL A 405 -3.26 -46.73 -32.67
CA VAL A 405 -2.82 -48.08 -32.33
C VAL A 405 -3.50 -48.48 -31.03
N ALA A 406 -4.45 -49.37 -31.08
CA ALA A 406 -5.16 -49.90 -29.93
C ALA A 406 -4.64 -51.29 -29.56
N VAL A 407 -4.31 -51.48 -28.29
CA VAL A 407 -3.92 -52.79 -27.72
C VAL A 407 -5.02 -53.18 -26.72
N ALA A 408 -5.77 -54.20 -27.06
CA ALA A 408 -6.89 -54.72 -26.28
C ALA A 408 -6.55 -56.11 -25.72
N ASP A 409 -6.82 -56.35 -24.46
CA ASP A 409 -6.80 -57.65 -23.81
C ASP A 409 -8.23 -58.12 -23.46
N SER A 410 -8.39 -59.37 -23.10
CA SER A 410 -9.67 -59.99 -22.70
C SER A 410 -9.71 -60.27 -21.20
N GLY A 411 -8.85 -59.62 -20.42
CA GLY A 411 -8.77 -59.77 -18.97
C GLY A 411 -9.84 -59.00 -18.19
N PRO A 412 -9.70 -58.93 -16.88
CA PRO A 412 -10.70 -58.27 -16.00
C PRO A 412 -10.72 -56.76 -16.14
N GLY A 413 -9.88 -56.15 -17.00
CA GLY A 413 -9.75 -54.73 -17.16
C GLY A 413 -9.08 -54.02 -15.95
N LEU A 414 -9.17 -52.71 -15.91
CA LEU A 414 -8.57 -51.90 -14.82
C LEU A 414 -9.48 -51.86 -13.60
N PRO A 415 -8.93 -52.02 -12.38
CA PRO A 415 -9.67 -51.80 -11.16
C PRO A 415 -10.29 -50.39 -11.09
N ALA A 416 -11.47 -50.28 -10.46
CA ALA A 416 -12.12 -48.99 -10.27
C ALA A 416 -11.17 -48.02 -9.57
N GLY A 417 -11.01 -46.79 -10.11
CA GLY A 417 -10.11 -45.75 -9.60
C GLY A 417 -8.65 -45.84 -10.07
N LEU A 418 -8.22 -46.88 -10.79
CA LEU A 418 -6.86 -46.97 -11.33
C LEU A 418 -6.71 -46.22 -12.67
N ALA A 419 -7.77 -46.19 -13.48
CA ALA A 419 -7.74 -45.55 -14.80
C ALA A 419 -7.20 -44.08 -14.80
N PRO A 420 -7.59 -43.19 -13.87
CA PRO A 420 -7.09 -41.81 -13.83
C PRO A 420 -5.60 -41.69 -13.52
N VAL A 421 -4.98 -42.74 -12.92
CA VAL A 421 -3.60 -42.71 -12.42
C VAL A 421 -2.73 -43.80 -13.02
N VAL A 422 -3.24 -44.59 -13.97
CA VAL A 422 -2.52 -45.74 -14.53
C VAL A 422 -1.25 -45.34 -15.28
N PHE A 423 -1.20 -44.10 -15.76
CA PHE A 423 -0.05 -43.52 -16.44
C PHE A 423 0.91 -42.80 -15.49
N ASP A 424 0.58 -42.70 -14.20
CA ASP A 424 1.49 -42.10 -13.21
C ASP A 424 2.67 -43.06 -12.96
N ARG A 425 3.81 -42.47 -12.60
CA ARG A 425 5.05 -43.21 -12.33
C ARG A 425 4.88 -44.14 -11.13
N PHE A 426 5.41 -45.36 -11.22
CA PHE A 426 5.38 -46.37 -10.16
C PHE A 426 3.97 -46.81 -9.72
N VAL A 427 2.93 -46.49 -10.47
CA VAL A 427 1.58 -46.94 -10.17
C VAL A 427 1.45 -48.42 -10.56
N ARG A 428 0.96 -49.23 -9.61
CA ARG A 428 0.71 -50.64 -9.77
C ARG A 428 -0.58 -51.04 -9.08
N GLY A 429 -1.44 -51.81 -9.71
CA GLY A 429 -2.64 -52.34 -9.08
C GLY A 429 -2.30 -53.28 -7.91
N ASP A 430 -3.13 -53.33 -6.87
CA ASP A 430 -2.87 -54.13 -5.65
C ASP A 430 -2.65 -55.65 -5.94
N ARG A 431 -3.33 -56.18 -6.92
CA ARG A 431 -3.13 -57.59 -7.36
C ARG A 431 -1.78 -57.83 -8.07
N ALA A 432 -1.21 -56.80 -8.67
CA ALA A 432 0.09 -56.86 -9.35
C ALA A 432 1.30 -56.73 -8.42
N ARG A 433 1.11 -56.15 -7.21
CA ARG A 433 2.20 -56.01 -6.25
C ARG A 433 2.82 -57.33 -5.78
N THR A 434 2.03 -58.37 -5.72
CA THR A 434 2.45 -59.67 -5.15
C THR A 434 2.83 -60.73 -6.16
N ARG A 435 2.43 -60.65 -7.46
CA ARG A 435 2.56 -61.74 -8.42
C ARG A 435 3.27 -61.44 -9.73
N THR A 436 3.41 -60.16 -10.13
CA THR A 436 3.89 -59.84 -11.46
C THR A 436 5.10 -58.87 -11.42
N PRO A 437 6.24 -59.20 -12.06
CA PRO A 437 7.41 -58.34 -12.10
C PRO A 437 7.16 -57.17 -13.07
N GLY A 438 7.35 -55.87 -12.60
CA GLY A 438 7.26 -54.66 -13.43
C GLY A 438 7.70 -53.45 -12.63
N SER A 439 8.29 -52.44 -13.28
CA SER A 439 8.76 -51.19 -12.66
C SER A 439 7.64 -50.20 -12.40
N GLY A 440 6.48 -50.34 -13.06
CA GLY A 440 5.43 -49.30 -13.04
C GLY A 440 5.82 -48.02 -13.79
N LEU A 441 6.92 -48.08 -14.59
CA LEU A 441 7.37 -46.94 -15.41
C LEU A 441 6.95 -47.08 -16.88
N GLY A 442 6.70 -48.28 -17.38
CA GLY A 442 6.46 -48.53 -18.79
C GLY A 442 5.28 -47.71 -19.38
N LEU A 443 4.13 -47.63 -18.69
CA LEU A 443 3.00 -46.84 -19.15
C LEU A 443 3.27 -45.31 -19.05
N ALA A 444 4.00 -44.86 -18.02
CA ALA A 444 4.43 -43.46 -17.91
C ALA A 444 5.39 -43.08 -19.05
N ILE A 445 6.36 -43.97 -19.40
CA ILE A 445 7.26 -43.78 -20.54
C ILE A 445 6.47 -43.77 -21.86
N ALA A 446 5.49 -44.64 -22.00
CA ALA A 446 4.63 -44.69 -23.18
C ALA A 446 3.85 -43.36 -23.34
N LEU A 447 3.29 -42.82 -22.28
CA LEU A 447 2.58 -41.57 -22.30
C LEU A 447 3.51 -40.40 -22.67
N GLU A 448 4.69 -40.28 -22.07
CA GLU A 448 5.63 -39.22 -22.39
C GLU A 448 6.14 -39.30 -23.84
N ASN A 449 6.41 -40.50 -24.35
CA ASN A 449 6.73 -40.68 -25.75
C ASN A 449 5.57 -40.32 -26.70
N ALA A 450 4.33 -40.63 -26.33
CA ALA A 450 3.15 -40.21 -27.08
C ALA A 450 3.02 -38.66 -27.12
N ARG A 451 3.23 -38.01 -26.01
CA ARG A 451 3.22 -36.53 -25.90
C ARG A 451 4.29 -35.89 -26.76
N LEU A 452 5.51 -36.41 -26.76
CA LEU A 452 6.58 -35.91 -27.63
C LEU A 452 6.21 -35.95 -29.12
N HIS A 453 5.39 -36.93 -29.54
CA HIS A 453 4.88 -37.03 -30.92
C HIS A 453 3.65 -36.12 -31.17
N GLY A 454 3.26 -35.27 -30.23
CA GLY A 454 2.01 -34.49 -30.32
C GLY A 454 0.75 -35.36 -30.29
N GLY A 455 0.91 -36.62 -29.85
CA GLY A 455 -0.16 -37.60 -29.72
C GLY A 455 -0.74 -37.68 -28.31
N ARG A 456 -1.61 -38.65 -28.08
CA ARG A 456 -2.20 -38.96 -26.78
C ARG A 456 -2.24 -40.46 -26.56
N LEU A 457 -2.30 -40.86 -25.29
CA LEU A 457 -2.48 -42.24 -24.87
C LEU A 457 -3.68 -42.28 -23.92
N ASP A 458 -4.70 -43.03 -24.28
CA ASP A 458 -5.95 -43.19 -23.55
C ASP A 458 -6.10 -44.65 -23.10
N VAL A 459 -6.96 -44.87 -22.09
CA VAL A 459 -7.34 -46.22 -21.64
C VAL A 459 -8.84 -46.31 -21.44
N ASP A 460 -9.44 -47.35 -22.00
CA ASP A 460 -10.86 -47.63 -21.89
C ASP A 460 -11.04 -49.11 -21.43
N HIS A 461 -12.29 -49.47 -21.14
CA HIS A 461 -12.69 -50.79 -20.74
C HIS A 461 -13.74 -51.33 -21.73
N ASP A 462 -13.41 -52.36 -22.49
CA ASP A 462 -14.35 -53.04 -23.42
C ASP A 462 -14.15 -54.55 -23.32
N GLY A 463 -14.73 -55.17 -22.29
CA GLY A 463 -14.54 -56.60 -22.02
C GLY A 463 -13.12 -56.97 -21.57
N GLY A 464 -12.24 -56.01 -21.38
CA GLY A 464 -10.85 -56.06 -20.99
C GLY A 464 -10.28 -54.64 -20.89
N ALA A 465 -8.97 -54.45 -20.81
CA ALA A 465 -8.35 -53.12 -20.92
C ALA A 465 -7.99 -52.82 -22.37
N VAL A 466 -8.31 -51.64 -22.84
CA VAL A 466 -7.98 -51.15 -24.18
C VAL A 466 -7.13 -49.89 -24.05
N PHE A 467 -5.85 -49.97 -24.37
CA PHE A 467 -4.93 -48.85 -24.43
C PHE A 467 -4.83 -48.34 -25.86
N THR A 468 -5.16 -47.08 -26.10
CA THR A 468 -5.18 -46.47 -27.43
C THR A 468 -4.17 -45.34 -27.54
N LEU A 469 -3.13 -45.55 -28.34
CA LEU A 469 -2.22 -44.51 -28.80
C LEU A 469 -2.83 -43.83 -30.02
N THR A 470 -2.91 -42.51 -30.00
CA THR A 470 -3.27 -41.68 -31.16
C THR A 470 -2.09 -40.79 -31.51
N VAL A 471 -1.56 -40.89 -32.73
CA VAL A 471 -0.47 -40.03 -33.22
C VAL A 471 -0.91 -39.25 -34.45
N PRO A 472 -0.46 -38.00 -34.64
CA PRO A 472 -0.71 -37.25 -35.86
C PRO A 472 0.00 -37.93 -37.04
N ARG A 473 -0.61 -37.86 -38.24
CA ARG A 473 -0.04 -38.45 -39.46
C ARG A 473 1.10 -37.61 -40.03
N GLY A 474 1.02 -36.29 -39.86
CA GLY A 474 2.03 -35.31 -40.31
C GLY A 474 3.15 -35.08 -39.30
N GLU A 475 4.16 -34.31 -39.72
CA GLU A 475 5.29 -33.95 -38.87
C GLU A 475 4.78 -33.27 -37.57
N PRO A 476 5.23 -33.71 -36.39
CA PRO A 476 4.83 -33.08 -35.15
C PRO A 476 5.29 -31.63 -35.14
N ALA A 477 4.39 -30.72 -34.74
CA ALA A 477 4.69 -29.31 -34.62
C ALA A 477 5.88 -29.14 -33.67
N ARG A 478 6.97 -28.51 -34.16
CA ARG A 478 8.08 -28.09 -33.27
C ARG A 478 7.61 -26.92 -32.47
N ASP A 479 7.35 -27.13 -31.19
CA ASP A 479 7.22 -25.99 -30.25
C ASP A 479 8.56 -25.27 -30.20
N GLY A 480 8.54 -23.99 -30.63
CA GLY A 480 9.67 -23.10 -30.68
C GLY A 480 10.10 -22.56 -29.30
#